data_a84b15adefd655752d04484b9eec20a8
#
_entry.id   a84b15adefd655752d04484b9eec20a8
#
_cell.length_a   1.000
_cell.length_b   1.000
_cell.length_c   1.000
_cell.angle_alpha   90.00
_cell.angle_beta   90.00
_cell.angle_gamma   90.00
#
_symmetry.space_group_name_H-M   'P 1'
#
loop_
_entity.id
_entity.type
_entity.pdbx_description
1 polymer ?
#
loop_
_entity_poly.entity_id
_entity_poly.type
_entity_poly.pdbx_seq_one_letter_code
_entity_poly.pdbx_strand_id
1 'polypeptide(L)'
;MQKRLQLLLALLAFVVTSAMAQITTSGISGKISSNGETVIGATVTATHQPSGTVYRAVTNVDGRYTIQGMRPGGPYKVSISYIGYKDKVFNNVSLNLGESQNLSCSLQEDA
;
A
#
# COMPACT_ATOMS: atom_id res chain seq x y z
N MET A 1 -27.91 20.44 41.24
CA MET A 1 -26.93 21.08 40.34
C MET A 1 -25.72 20.20 40.10
N GLN A 2 -25.15 19.54 41.14
CA GLN A 2 -23.96 18.69 40.98
C GLN A 2 -24.18 17.45 40.08
N LYS A 3 -25.39 16.86 40.07
CA LYS A 3 -25.70 15.70 39.25
C LYS A 3 -25.73 15.99 37.75
N ARG A 4 -26.12 17.20 37.34
CA ARG A 4 -26.13 17.61 35.91
C ARG A 4 -24.73 17.83 35.38
N LEU A 5 -23.81 18.35 36.19
CA LEU A 5 -22.42 18.55 35.81
C LEU A 5 -21.68 17.23 35.62
N GLN A 6 -21.96 16.25 36.48
CA GLN A 6 -21.38 14.91 36.37
C GLN A 6 -21.85 14.16 35.14
N LEU A 7 -23.11 14.32 34.75
CA LEU A 7 -23.67 13.73 33.52
C LEU A 7 -23.06 14.34 32.27
N LEU A 8 -22.81 15.65 32.26
CA LEU A 8 -22.17 16.34 31.16
C LEU A 8 -20.71 15.92 31.00
N LEU A 9 -19.97 15.74 32.10
CA LEU A 9 -18.59 15.27 32.08
C LEU A 9 -18.49 13.80 31.60
N ALA A 10 -19.42 12.96 31.99
CA ALA A 10 -19.47 11.57 31.54
C ALA A 10 -19.80 11.49 30.04
N LEU A 11 -20.67 12.35 29.53
CA LEU A 11 -20.99 12.41 28.11
C LEU A 11 -19.79 12.89 27.27
N LEU A 12 -19.05 13.86 27.77
CA LEU A 12 -17.85 14.39 27.12
C LEU A 12 -16.74 13.34 27.03
N ALA A 13 -16.53 12.55 28.09
CA ALA A 13 -15.56 11.47 28.14
C ALA A 13 -15.91 10.35 27.14
N PHE A 14 -17.21 10.07 26.96
CA PHE A 14 -17.67 9.07 26.02
C PHE A 14 -17.44 9.48 24.56
N VAL A 15 -17.60 10.75 24.22
CA VAL A 15 -17.36 11.28 22.86
C VAL A 15 -15.89 11.22 22.48
N VAL A 16 -14.97 11.44 23.43
CA VAL A 16 -13.52 11.37 23.17
C VAL A 16 -13.06 9.94 22.84
N THR A 17 -13.68 8.90 23.42
CA THR A 17 -13.29 7.51 23.14
C THR A 17 -13.76 7.02 21.77
N SER A 18 -14.74 7.67 21.13
CA SER A 18 -15.22 7.30 19.80
C SER A 18 -14.43 7.92 18.64
N ALA A 19 -13.42 8.74 18.93
CA ALA A 19 -12.62 9.44 17.93
C ALA A 19 -11.42 8.63 17.41
N MET A 20 -11.28 7.35 17.77
CA MET A 20 -10.19 6.51 17.24
C MET A 20 -10.44 6.17 15.77
N ALA A 21 -9.49 6.56 14.92
CA ALA A 21 -9.58 6.28 13.48
C ALA A 21 -9.50 4.78 13.22
N GLN A 22 -10.42 4.26 12.42
CA GLN A 22 -10.38 2.88 11.96
C GLN A 22 -9.45 2.77 10.74
N ILE A 23 -8.69 1.66 10.66
CA ILE A 23 -7.87 1.37 9.49
C ILE A 23 -8.79 0.85 8.40
N THR A 24 -8.86 1.56 7.27
CA THR A 24 -9.74 1.24 6.15
C THR A 24 -8.99 1.00 4.85
N THR A 25 -7.66 1.01 4.88
CA THR A 25 -6.81 0.89 3.71
C THR A 25 -5.81 -0.24 3.84
N SER A 26 -5.21 -0.58 2.72
CA SER A 26 -4.12 -1.56 2.61
C SER A 26 -2.95 -0.95 1.86
N GLY A 27 -1.88 -1.71 1.67
CA GLY A 27 -0.74 -1.23 0.93
C GLY A 27 0.09 -2.37 0.35
N ILE A 28 1.06 -2.00 -0.46
CA ILE A 28 2.11 -2.90 -0.93
C ILE A 28 3.47 -2.25 -0.71
N SER A 29 4.47 -3.07 -0.51
CA SER A 29 5.85 -2.62 -0.39
C SER A 29 6.77 -3.73 -0.89
N GLY A 30 8.00 -3.39 -1.20
CA GLY A 30 8.95 -4.39 -1.65
C GLY A 30 10.27 -3.81 -2.04
N LYS A 31 11.18 -4.70 -2.44
CA LYS A 31 12.51 -4.34 -2.93
C LYS A 31 12.68 -4.91 -4.32
N ILE A 32 13.16 -4.07 -5.23
CA ILE A 32 13.42 -4.44 -6.62
C ILE A 32 14.92 -4.49 -6.82
N SER A 33 15.38 -5.60 -7.37
CA SER A 33 16.80 -5.84 -7.66
C SER A 33 16.97 -6.47 -9.03
N SER A 34 18.21 -6.49 -9.50
CA SER A 34 18.60 -7.21 -10.71
C SER A 34 20.04 -7.67 -10.53
N ASN A 35 20.30 -8.97 -10.70
CA ASN A 35 21.62 -9.57 -10.53
C ASN A 35 22.29 -9.20 -9.20
N GLY A 36 21.51 -9.15 -8.13
CA GLY A 36 22.00 -8.80 -6.80
C GLY A 36 22.17 -7.31 -6.53
N GLU A 37 21.96 -6.46 -7.52
CA GLU A 37 22.05 -5.01 -7.36
C GLU A 37 20.67 -4.38 -7.22
N THR A 38 20.58 -3.29 -6.45
CA THR A 38 19.33 -2.56 -6.29
C THR A 38 18.97 -1.82 -7.57
N VAL A 39 17.67 -1.82 -7.93
CA VAL A 39 17.16 -1.05 -9.06
C VAL A 39 16.53 0.23 -8.54
N ILE A 40 17.13 1.35 -8.90
CA ILE A 40 16.70 2.70 -8.50
C ILE A 40 15.89 3.31 -9.63
N GLY A 41 14.69 3.82 -9.32
CA GLY A 41 13.85 4.50 -10.31
C GLY A 41 12.94 3.58 -11.11
N ALA A 42 12.77 2.32 -10.70
CA ALA A 42 11.78 1.44 -11.31
C ALA A 42 10.37 1.91 -10.96
N THR A 43 9.46 1.82 -11.92
CA THR A 43 8.06 2.21 -11.72
C THR A 43 7.22 1.00 -11.33
N VAL A 44 6.50 1.11 -10.23
CA VAL A 44 5.53 0.12 -9.76
C VAL A 44 4.14 0.68 -9.99
N THR A 45 3.32 -0.05 -10.75
CA THR A 45 1.95 0.34 -11.07
C THR A 45 1.01 -0.74 -10.58
N ALA A 46 0.12 -0.40 -9.65
CA ALA A 46 -0.88 -1.31 -9.12
C ALA A 46 -2.26 -0.86 -9.58
N THR A 47 -2.98 -1.73 -10.29
CA THR A 47 -4.30 -1.44 -10.82
C THR A 47 -5.34 -2.29 -10.11
N HIS A 48 -6.28 -1.64 -9.44
CA HIS A 48 -7.46 -2.29 -8.87
C HIS A 48 -8.39 -2.66 -10.02
N GLN A 49 -8.45 -3.93 -10.39
CA GLN A 49 -9.14 -4.38 -11.58
C GLN A 49 -10.65 -4.05 -11.58
N PRO A 50 -11.38 -4.25 -10.47
CA PRO A 50 -12.81 -3.97 -10.47
C PRO A 50 -13.17 -2.50 -10.72
N SER A 51 -12.34 -1.56 -10.25
CA SER A 51 -12.62 -0.11 -10.38
C SER A 51 -11.76 0.60 -11.41
N GLY A 52 -10.66 -0.03 -11.84
CA GLY A 52 -9.68 0.61 -12.71
C GLY A 52 -8.80 1.64 -12.01
N THR A 53 -8.87 1.76 -10.69
CA THR A 53 -8.05 2.70 -9.93
C THR A 53 -6.58 2.30 -10.01
N VAL A 54 -5.70 3.26 -10.32
CA VAL A 54 -4.27 3.04 -10.51
C VAL A 54 -3.49 3.74 -9.39
N TYR A 55 -2.58 2.99 -8.79
CA TYR A 55 -1.63 3.49 -7.79
C TYR A 55 -0.22 3.31 -8.33
N ARG A 56 0.65 4.29 -8.09
CA ARG A 56 2.03 4.26 -8.60
C ARG A 56 3.04 4.61 -7.53
N ALA A 57 4.22 4.03 -7.66
CA ALA A 57 5.39 4.38 -6.86
C ALA A 57 6.65 4.16 -7.70
N VAL A 58 7.74 4.75 -7.23
CA VAL A 58 9.06 4.63 -7.86
C VAL A 58 10.03 4.15 -6.79
N THR A 59 10.93 3.22 -7.14
CA THR A 59 11.91 2.72 -6.19
C THR A 59 12.93 3.79 -5.83
N ASN A 60 13.33 3.80 -4.56
CA ASN A 60 14.32 4.74 -4.01
C ASN A 60 15.75 4.22 -4.18
N VAL A 61 16.70 4.90 -3.52
CA VAL A 61 18.14 4.55 -3.60
C VAL A 61 18.46 3.16 -3.04
N ASP A 62 17.60 2.61 -2.20
CA ASP A 62 17.71 1.26 -1.66
C ASP A 62 16.97 0.22 -2.53
N GLY A 63 16.39 0.64 -3.64
CA GLY A 63 15.57 -0.22 -4.49
C GLY A 63 14.20 -0.55 -3.90
N ARG A 64 13.77 0.18 -2.88
CA ARG A 64 12.53 -0.09 -2.17
C ARG A 64 11.42 0.85 -2.63
N TYR A 65 10.20 0.33 -2.60
CA TYR A 65 8.99 1.10 -2.87
C TYR A 65 7.93 0.81 -1.83
N THR A 66 7.02 1.75 -1.63
CA THR A 66 5.87 1.61 -0.76
C THR A 66 4.69 2.35 -1.37
N ILE A 67 3.54 1.69 -1.44
CA ILE A 67 2.27 2.31 -1.80
C ILE A 67 1.31 2.10 -0.63
N GLN A 68 0.79 3.19 -0.09
CA GLN A 68 -0.17 3.20 1.02
C GLN A 68 -1.51 3.73 0.54
N GLY A 69 -2.53 3.58 1.38
CA GLY A 69 -3.85 4.12 1.09
C GLY A 69 -4.58 3.40 -0.04
N MET A 70 -4.26 2.13 -0.26
CA MET A 70 -4.89 1.34 -1.32
C MET A 70 -6.20 0.72 -0.83
N ARG A 71 -7.13 0.50 -1.75
CA ARG A 71 -8.37 -0.21 -1.45
C ARG A 71 -8.07 -1.65 -1.03
N PRO A 72 -8.62 -2.15 0.08
CA PRO A 72 -8.51 -3.57 0.42
C PRO A 72 -9.21 -4.46 -0.62
N GLY A 73 -8.80 -5.72 -0.66
CA GLY A 73 -9.36 -6.69 -1.58
C GLY A 73 -8.59 -6.73 -2.89
N GLY A 74 -9.29 -6.72 -3.97
CA GLY A 74 -8.71 -6.84 -5.32
C GLY A 74 -9.73 -7.47 -6.27
N PRO A 75 -9.26 -8.20 -7.29
CA PRO A 75 -7.85 -8.47 -7.59
C PRO A 75 -7.10 -7.24 -8.13
N TYR A 76 -5.83 -7.19 -7.80
CA TYR A 76 -4.92 -6.19 -8.34
C TYR A 76 -3.98 -6.81 -9.39
N LYS A 77 -3.64 -6.01 -10.39
CA LYS A 77 -2.51 -6.29 -11.28
C LYS A 77 -1.39 -5.34 -10.93
N VAL A 78 -0.25 -5.88 -10.52
CA VAL A 78 0.92 -5.08 -10.14
C VAL A 78 2.01 -5.29 -11.17
N SER A 79 2.42 -4.22 -11.84
CA SER A 79 3.43 -4.25 -12.89
C SER A 79 4.63 -3.42 -12.44
N ILE A 80 5.82 -3.98 -12.63
CA ILE A 80 7.08 -3.33 -12.31
C ILE A 80 7.87 -3.19 -13.60
N SER A 81 8.22 -1.97 -13.97
CA SER A 81 8.94 -1.68 -15.20
C SER A 81 10.15 -0.81 -14.96
N TYR A 82 11.20 -1.07 -15.72
CA TYR A 82 12.41 -0.26 -15.75
C TYR A 82 13.01 -0.35 -17.14
N ILE A 83 13.57 0.75 -17.61
CA ILE A 83 14.13 0.82 -18.96
C ILE A 83 15.27 -0.19 -19.14
N GLY A 84 15.21 -0.97 -20.21
CA GLY A 84 16.21 -2.02 -20.49
C GLY A 84 15.93 -3.35 -19.81
N TYR A 85 14.81 -3.49 -19.11
CA TYR A 85 14.44 -4.71 -18.40
C TYR A 85 13.06 -5.18 -18.81
N LYS A 86 12.83 -6.47 -18.70
CA LYS A 86 11.50 -7.05 -18.91
C LYS A 86 10.57 -6.68 -17.76
N ASP A 87 9.34 -6.34 -18.08
CA ASP A 87 8.32 -6.05 -17.07
C ASP A 87 8.04 -7.28 -16.21
N LYS A 88 7.95 -7.06 -14.91
CA LYS A 88 7.49 -8.08 -13.97
C LYS A 88 6.04 -7.79 -13.61
N VAL A 89 5.17 -8.78 -13.78
CA VAL A 89 3.73 -8.63 -13.52
C VAL A 89 3.29 -9.66 -12.49
N PHE A 90 2.60 -9.16 -11.47
CA PHE A 90 1.90 -9.98 -10.50
C PHE A 90 0.41 -9.85 -10.78
N ASN A 91 -0.26 -10.96 -11.04
CA ASN A 91 -1.70 -11.00 -11.30
C ASN A 91 -2.44 -11.53 -10.07
N ASN A 92 -3.71 -11.18 -9.96
CA ASN A 92 -4.61 -11.69 -8.92
C ASN A 92 -4.11 -11.43 -7.50
N VAL A 93 -3.55 -10.25 -7.28
CA VAL A 93 -3.07 -9.85 -5.94
C VAL A 93 -4.24 -9.37 -5.11
N SER A 94 -4.43 -9.99 -3.94
CA SER A 94 -5.46 -9.58 -2.97
C SER A 94 -4.79 -8.92 -1.78
N LEU A 95 -5.36 -7.80 -1.33
CA LEU A 95 -4.82 -7.02 -0.21
C LEU A 95 -5.72 -7.15 1.00
N ASN A 96 -5.13 -7.49 2.14
CA ASN A 96 -5.84 -7.57 3.41
C ASN A 96 -5.92 -6.20 4.06
N LEU A 97 -7.06 -5.92 4.66
CA LEU A 97 -7.30 -4.66 5.36
C LEU A 97 -6.26 -4.45 6.47
N GLY A 98 -5.64 -3.27 6.48
CA GLY A 98 -4.67 -2.88 7.49
C GLY A 98 -3.29 -3.50 7.33
N GLU A 99 -3.05 -4.27 6.27
CA GLU A 99 -1.77 -4.94 6.03
C GLU A 99 -1.05 -4.35 4.82
N SER A 100 0.27 -4.48 4.83
CA SER A 100 1.12 -4.18 3.68
C SER A 100 1.65 -5.49 3.11
N GLN A 101 1.28 -5.79 1.87
CA GLN A 101 1.74 -6.98 1.15
C GLN A 101 3.16 -6.74 0.64
N ASN A 102 4.07 -7.70 0.87
CA ASN A 102 5.40 -7.62 0.31
C ASN A 102 5.42 -8.21 -1.10
N LEU A 103 5.81 -7.39 -2.08
CA LEU A 103 5.97 -7.81 -3.47
C LEU A 103 7.37 -7.42 -3.95
N SER A 104 8.37 -8.16 -3.50
CA SER A 104 9.75 -8.00 -3.92
C SER A 104 10.04 -8.91 -5.11
N CYS A 105 10.90 -8.47 -6.00
CA CYS A 105 11.29 -9.30 -7.14
C CYS A 105 12.65 -8.89 -7.70
N SER A 106 13.15 -9.76 -8.59
CA SER A 106 14.34 -9.50 -9.38
C SER A 106 13.94 -9.31 -10.84
N LEU A 107 14.40 -8.23 -11.46
CA LEU A 107 14.15 -7.95 -12.86
C LEU A 107 15.19 -8.63 -13.74
N GLN A 108 14.76 -9.06 -14.93
CA GLN A 108 15.63 -9.64 -15.95
C GLN A 108 15.89 -8.62 -17.05
N GLU A 109 17.13 -8.54 -17.49
CA GLU A 109 17.48 -7.69 -18.62
C GLU A 109 16.74 -8.14 -19.88
N ASP A 110 16.29 -7.16 -20.64
CA ASP A 110 15.68 -7.39 -21.93
C ASP A 110 16.82 -7.53 -22.97
N ALA A 111 16.92 -8.72 -23.54
CA ALA A 111 18.03 -9.04 -24.46
C ALA A 111 17.84 -8.36 -25.83
#